data_2444dc30237c8e6104493cbbc7834629
#
_entry.id   2444dc30237c8e6104493cbbc7834629
#
_cell.length_a   1.000
_cell.length_b   1.000
_cell.length_c   1.000
_cell.angle_alpha   90.00
_cell.angle_beta   90.00
_cell.angle_gamma   90.00
#
_symmetry.space_group_name_H-M   'P 1'
#
loop_
_entity.id
_entity.type
_entity.pdbx_description
1 polymer ?
#
loop_
_entity_poly.entity_id
_entity_poly.type
_entity_poly.pdbx_seq_one_letter_code
_entity_poly.pdbx_strand_id
1 'polypeptide(L)'
;LWFMYPLISLYLFIPIISPWLSKATAKEERFFIGLFLLSTCMPYFNRWFGEVWGQCFWNEYHMLWYFSGYLGYLVLAHYIRVHLKWDRSKRFIVGLISMVAGAALTIYSFYIQAIPGITHSTPVIEIGWAFCTINCVLLTAGTFLLFTCINRPEAPRFVTDMSKLSYGMYLMHIFWLGLWATVFKNTLELPTVAAIPCIAVTTFVCC
;
A
#
# COMPACT_ATOMS: atom_id res chain seq x y z
N LEU A 1 7.54 8.63 11.18
CA LEU A 1 8.82 8.10 10.60
C LEU A 1 8.89 6.56 10.55
N TRP A 2 7.84 5.85 10.97
CA TRP A 2 7.81 4.39 11.02
C TRP A 2 8.12 3.72 9.66
N PHE A 3 7.71 4.31 8.52
CA PHE A 3 7.96 3.77 7.18
C PHE A 3 9.45 3.73 6.79
N MET A 4 10.30 4.53 7.44
CA MET A 4 11.74 4.52 7.20
C MET A 4 12.38 3.17 7.52
N TYR A 5 11.91 2.50 8.58
CA TYR A 5 12.46 1.20 8.97
C TYR A 5 12.23 0.11 7.92
N PRO A 6 10.99 -0.12 7.42
CA PRO A 6 10.77 -1.04 6.31
C PRO A 6 11.52 -0.65 5.03
N LEU A 7 11.59 0.65 4.72
CA LEU A 7 12.30 1.13 3.54
C LEU A 7 13.80 0.80 3.59
N ILE A 8 14.48 1.13 4.70
CA ILE A 8 15.89 0.79 4.91
C ILE A 8 16.09 -0.72 4.84
N SER A 9 15.22 -1.50 5.49
CA SER A 9 15.28 -2.96 5.44
C SER A 9 15.18 -3.51 4.01
N LEU A 10 14.28 -2.96 3.18
CA LEU A 10 14.19 -3.33 1.77
C LEU A 10 15.46 -2.98 0.99
N TYR A 11 16.03 -1.79 1.18
CA TYR A 11 17.28 -1.40 0.54
C TYR A 11 18.44 -2.33 0.92
N LEU A 12 18.53 -2.73 2.19
CA LEU A 12 19.53 -3.69 2.66
C LEU A 12 19.29 -5.10 2.07
N PHE A 13 18.03 -5.43 1.75
CA PHE A 13 17.67 -6.73 1.18
C PHE A 13 17.84 -6.80 -0.35
N ILE A 14 17.85 -5.67 -1.06
CA ILE A 14 18.01 -5.62 -2.53
C ILE A 14 19.22 -6.43 -3.03
N PRO A 15 20.44 -6.29 -2.47
CA PRO A 15 21.60 -7.07 -2.93
C PRO A 15 21.40 -8.59 -2.80
N ILE A 16 20.60 -9.02 -1.82
CA ILE A 16 20.32 -10.44 -1.57
C ILE A 16 19.29 -10.98 -2.56
N ILE A 17 18.22 -10.23 -2.84
CA ILE A 17 17.12 -10.67 -3.70
C ILE A 17 17.43 -10.48 -5.21
N SER A 18 18.24 -9.49 -5.58
CA SER A 18 18.54 -9.17 -6.98
C SER A 18 19.14 -10.33 -7.77
N PRO A 19 20.09 -11.13 -7.24
CA PRO A 19 20.63 -12.29 -7.96
C PRO A 19 19.57 -13.35 -8.23
N TRP A 20 18.61 -13.51 -7.33
CA TRP A 20 17.49 -14.43 -7.54
C TRP A 20 16.53 -13.88 -8.60
N LEU A 21 16.08 -12.63 -8.49
CA LEU A 21 15.18 -11.99 -9.45
C LEU A 21 15.76 -11.97 -10.88
N SER A 22 17.08 -11.77 -11.03
CA SER A 22 17.72 -11.76 -12.34
C SER A 22 17.72 -13.12 -13.05
N LYS A 23 17.57 -14.23 -12.31
CA LYS A 23 17.57 -15.60 -12.83
C LYS A 23 16.20 -16.28 -12.71
N ALA A 24 15.30 -15.71 -11.93
CA ALA A 24 13.99 -16.30 -11.65
C ALA A 24 13.15 -16.41 -12.92
N THR A 25 12.52 -17.55 -13.08
CA THR A 25 11.54 -17.76 -14.15
C THR A 25 10.19 -17.14 -13.78
N ALA A 26 9.38 -16.85 -14.79
CA ALA A 26 8.01 -16.36 -14.56
C ALA A 26 7.14 -17.34 -13.74
N LYS A 27 7.49 -18.64 -13.68
CA LYS A 27 6.79 -19.63 -12.87
C LYS A 27 7.15 -19.50 -11.39
N GLU A 28 8.42 -19.30 -11.08
CA GLU A 28 8.91 -19.13 -9.71
C GLU A 28 8.39 -17.83 -9.09
N GLU A 29 8.43 -16.72 -9.84
CA GLU A 29 7.86 -15.48 -9.36
C GLU A 29 6.34 -15.58 -9.15
N ARG A 30 5.60 -16.22 -10.05
CA ARG A 30 4.15 -16.45 -9.86
C ARG A 30 3.84 -17.31 -8.65
N PHE A 31 4.67 -18.32 -8.37
CA PHE A 31 4.54 -19.13 -7.16
C PHE A 31 4.72 -18.28 -5.90
N PHE A 32 5.78 -17.48 -5.86
CA PHE A 32 6.02 -16.54 -4.75
C PHE A 32 4.87 -15.55 -4.58
N ILE A 33 4.43 -14.92 -5.68
CA ILE A 33 3.32 -13.95 -5.67
C ILE A 33 2.01 -14.62 -5.22
N GLY A 34 1.75 -15.86 -5.63
CA GLY A 34 0.59 -16.61 -5.17
C GLY A 34 0.57 -16.79 -3.65
N LEU A 35 1.71 -17.19 -3.06
CA LEU A 35 1.84 -17.30 -1.61
C LEU A 35 1.77 -15.94 -0.90
N PHE A 36 2.35 -14.90 -1.49
CA PHE A 36 2.21 -13.54 -1.00
C PHE A 36 0.74 -13.09 -0.98
N LEU A 37 -0.01 -13.28 -2.06
CA LEU A 37 -1.44 -12.93 -2.10
C LEU A 37 -2.25 -13.72 -1.07
N LEU A 38 -1.96 -15.01 -0.89
CA LEU A 38 -2.58 -15.80 0.18
C LEU A 38 -2.25 -15.23 1.56
N SER A 39 -0.99 -14.86 1.81
CA SER A 39 -0.61 -14.25 3.10
C SER A 39 -1.36 -12.96 3.38
N THR A 40 -1.62 -12.15 2.37
CA THR A 40 -2.35 -10.88 2.53
C THR A 40 -3.85 -11.07 2.80
N CYS A 41 -4.40 -12.27 2.57
CA CYS A 41 -5.76 -12.61 2.93
C CYS A 41 -5.87 -13.09 4.40
N MET A 42 -4.76 -13.52 5.04
CA MET A 42 -4.77 -14.10 6.38
C MET A 42 -5.39 -13.19 7.45
N PRO A 43 -5.12 -11.85 7.49
CA PRO A 43 -5.76 -10.98 8.47
C PRO A 43 -7.29 -11.00 8.41
N TYR A 44 -7.86 -11.11 7.20
CA TYR A 44 -9.32 -11.24 7.03
C TYR A 44 -9.83 -12.62 7.41
N PHE A 45 -9.10 -13.68 7.10
CA PHE A 45 -9.42 -15.04 7.53
C PHE A 45 -9.46 -15.16 9.05
N ASN A 46 -8.44 -14.63 9.72
CA ASN A 46 -8.38 -14.63 11.19
C ASN A 46 -9.58 -13.92 11.81
N ARG A 47 -10.08 -12.88 11.17
CA ARG A 47 -11.23 -12.13 11.65
C ARG A 47 -12.54 -12.94 11.55
N TRP A 48 -12.70 -13.73 10.47
CA TRP A 48 -13.97 -14.44 10.22
C TRP A 48 -14.02 -15.83 10.85
N PHE A 49 -12.89 -16.51 10.91
CA PHE A 49 -12.79 -17.91 11.35
C PHE A 49 -12.05 -18.07 12.68
N GLY A 50 -11.57 -16.98 13.28
CA GLY A 50 -10.76 -17.03 14.49
C GLY A 50 -9.34 -17.51 14.23
N GLU A 51 -8.66 -17.96 15.28
CA GLU A 51 -7.30 -18.45 15.19
C GLU A 51 -7.21 -19.73 14.36
N VAL A 52 -6.52 -19.67 13.23
CA VAL A 52 -6.32 -20.80 12.33
C VAL A 52 -4.83 -21.09 12.20
N TRP A 53 -4.43 -22.36 12.25
CA TRP A 53 -3.08 -22.85 11.94
C TRP A 53 -1.94 -22.23 12.75
N GLY A 54 -2.09 -22.13 14.05
CA GLY A 54 -0.98 -21.75 14.94
C GLY A 54 -0.62 -20.28 14.91
N GLN A 55 -1.60 -19.43 14.77
CA GLN A 55 -1.42 -17.98 14.98
C GLN A 55 -0.85 -17.72 16.37
N CYS A 56 0.05 -16.75 16.46
CA CYS A 56 0.53 -16.22 17.72
C CYS A 56 0.64 -14.70 17.65
N PHE A 57 0.75 -14.02 18.79
CA PHE A 57 0.71 -12.55 18.87
C PHE A 57 1.79 -11.83 18.04
N TRP A 58 2.87 -12.52 17.68
CA TRP A 58 3.97 -12.00 16.86
C TRP A 58 3.90 -12.45 15.39
N ASN A 59 3.00 -13.38 15.04
CA ASN A 59 2.89 -13.91 13.68
C ASN A 59 1.42 -14.04 13.24
N GLU A 60 0.93 -13.03 12.54
CA GLU A 60 -0.41 -12.98 11.96
C GLU A 60 -0.54 -13.73 10.63
N TYR A 61 0.57 -14.14 10.03
CA TYR A 61 0.63 -14.75 8.70
C TYR A 61 0.84 -16.27 8.76
N HIS A 62 0.84 -16.87 9.92
CA HIS A 62 0.98 -18.31 10.15
C HIS A 62 2.18 -18.92 9.41
N MET A 63 1.95 -20.02 8.68
CA MET A 63 2.98 -20.66 7.87
C MET A 63 3.48 -19.79 6.70
N LEU A 64 2.76 -18.75 6.31
CA LEU A 64 3.10 -17.86 5.20
C LEU A 64 3.95 -16.65 5.62
N TRP A 65 4.47 -16.64 6.84
CA TRP A 65 5.27 -15.53 7.39
C TRP A 65 6.37 -15.03 6.45
N TYR A 66 7.15 -15.94 5.87
CA TYR A 66 8.26 -15.58 4.98
C TYR A 66 7.81 -15.04 3.61
N PHE A 67 6.57 -15.23 3.23
CA PHE A 67 5.98 -14.70 2.00
C PHE A 67 5.18 -13.41 2.23
N SER A 68 5.08 -12.95 3.48
CA SER A 68 4.38 -11.72 3.85
C SER A 68 5.29 -10.49 3.77
N GLY A 69 4.71 -9.33 3.97
CA GLY A 69 5.45 -8.07 4.10
C GLY A 69 5.76 -7.38 2.78
N TYR A 70 6.60 -6.36 2.86
CA TYR A 70 6.90 -5.46 1.73
C TYR A 70 7.69 -6.12 0.60
N LEU A 71 8.39 -7.22 0.88
CA LEU A 71 9.12 -7.96 -0.14
C LEU A 71 8.21 -8.46 -1.27
N GLY A 72 6.98 -8.86 -0.93
CA GLY A 72 6.00 -9.29 -1.91
C GLY A 72 5.66 -8.24 -2.96
N TYR A 73 5.60 -6.97 -2.55
CA TYR A 73 5.39 -5.86 -3.50
C TYR A 73 6.57 -5.68 -4.46
N LEU A 74 7.81 -5.89 -3.99
CA LEU A 74 9.00 -5.81 -4.84
C LEU A 74 8.98 -6.89 -5.92
N VAL A 75 8.70 -8.15 -5.54
CA VAL A 75 8.60 -9.26 -6.49
C VAL A 75 7.42 -9.05 -7.46
N LEU A 76 6.28 -8.59 -6.96
CA LEU A 76 5.11 -8.28 -7.79
C LEU A 76 5.41 -7.19 -8.82
N ALA A 77 6.09 -6.12 -8.42
CA ALA A 77 6.48 -5.03 -9.32
C ALA A 77 7.47 -5.51 -10.38
N HIS A 78 8.44 -6.35 -9.99
CA HIS A 78 9.38 -6.96 -10.92
C HIS A 78 8.65 -7.85 -11.94
N TYR A 79 7.74 -8.71 -11.49
CA TYR A 79 6.92 -9.56 -12.36
C TYR A 79 6.11 -8.74 -13.38
N ILE A 80 5.42 -7.69 -12.93
CA ILE A 80 4.64 -6.82 -13.81
C ILE A 80 5.52 -6.16 -14.87
N ARG A 81 6.73 -5.76 -14.50
CA ARG A 81 7.65 -5.06 -15.39
C ARG A 81 8.35 -5.98 -16.39
N VAL A 82 8.75 -7.16 -15.99
CA VAL A 82 9.63 -8.06 -16.78
C VAL A 82 8.83 -9.17 -17.47
N HIS A 83 7.90 -9.79 -16.77
CA HIS A 83 7.22 -11.00 -17.26
C HIS A 83 5.80 -10.76 -17.80
N LEU A 84 5.16 -9.64 -17.43
CA LEU A 84 3.79 -9.38 -17.83
C LEU A 84 3.71 -8.79 -19.25
N LYS A 85 3.47 -9.65 -20.24
CA LYS A 85 3.38 -9.29 -21.67
C LYS A 85 1.95 -8.96 -22.08
N TRP A 86 1.23 -8.21 -21.27
CA TRP A 86 -0.12 -7.77 -21.64
C TRP A 86 -0.08 -6.52 -22.52
N ASP A 87 -1.02 -6.39 -23.45
CA ASP A 87 -1.24 -5.16 -24.21
C ASP A 87 -1.70 -4.02 -23.31
N ARG A 88 -1.60 -2.80 -23.81
CA ARG A 88 -1.91 -1.59 -23.04
C ARG A 88 -3.38 -1.59 -22.55
N SER A 89 -4.31 -1.99 -23.40
CA SER A 89 -5.74 -2.01 -23.07
C SER A 89 -6.03 -2.97 -21.91
N LYS A 90 -5.47 -4.18 -21.97
CA LYS A 90 -5.62 -5.17 -20.89
C LYS A 90 -5.02 -4.69 -19.58
N ARG A 91 -3.80 -4.10 -19.60
CA ARG A 91 -3.19 -3.51 -18.40
C ARG A 91 -4.04 -2.41 -17.81
N PHE A 92 -4.61 -1.54 -18.66
CA PHE A 92 -5.47 -0.45 -18.20
C PHE A 92 -6.76 -0.98 -17.55
N ILE A 93 -7.46 -1.90 -18.20
CA ILE A 93 -8.73 -2.45 -17.68
C ILE A 93 -8.49 -3.20 -16.37
N VAL A 94 -7.52 -4.13 -16.35
CA VAL A 94 -7.21 -4.90 -15.12
C VAL A 94 -6.70 -3.99 -14.02
N GLY A 95 -5.86 -3.00 -14.36
CA GLY A 95 -5.36 -2.01 -13.41
C GLY A 95 -6.51 -1.19 -12.78
N LEU A 96 -7.44 -0.72 -13.60
CA LEU A 96 -8.59 0.04 -13.12
C LEU A 96 -9.50 -0.81 -12.23
N ILE A 97 -9.83 -2.03 -12.67
CA ILE A 97 -10.66 -2.96 -11.88
C ILE A 97 -10.00 -3.27 -10.54
N SER A 98 -8.70 -3.60 -10.54
CA SER A 98 -7.96 -3.88 -9.30
C SER A 98 -7.94 -2.67 -8.36
N MET A 99 -7.68 -1.47 -8.89
CA MET A 99 -7.65 -0.23 -8.11
C MET A 99 -9.02 0.06 -7.47
N VAL A 100 -10.10 -0.03 -8.26
CA VAL A 100 -11.46 0.21 -7.77
C VAL A 100 -11.87 -0.86 -6.75
N ALA A 101 -11.56 -2.13 -7.00
CA ALA A 101 -11.85 -3.22 -6.06
C ALA A 101 -11.09 -3.05 -4.74
N GLY A 102 -9.80 -2.70 -4.79
CA GLY A 102 -9.00 -2.41 -3.60
C GLY A 102 -9.56 -1.23 -2.81
N ALA A 103 -9.92 -0.13 -3.48
CA ALA A 103 -10.54 1.03 -2.84
C ALA A 103 -11.90 0.68 -2.22
N ALA A 104 -12.75 -0.06 -2.93
CA ALA A 104 -14.05 -0.49 -2.44
C ALA A 104 -13.93 -1.38 -1.19
N LEU A 105 -13.00 -2.35 -1.20
CA LEU A 105 -12.73 -3.21 -0.04
C LEU A 105 -12.22 -2.39 1.16
N THR A 106 -11.36 -1.41 0.93
CA THR A 106 -10.88 -0.52 1.99
C THR A 106 -12.03 0.28 2.60
N ILE A 107 -12.84 0.94 1.76
CA ILE A 107 -14.00 1.73 2.20
C ILE A 107 -15.00 0.83 2.96
N TYR A 108 -15.29 -0.35 2.43
CA TYR A 108 -16.18 -1.31 3.07
C TYR A 108 -15.65 -1.78 4.43
N SER A 109 -14.36 -2.09 4.53
CA SER A 109 -13.72 -2.47 5.79
C SER A 109 -13.86 -1.37 6.85
N PHE A 110 -13.65 -0.11 6.48
CA PHE A 110 -13.85 1.02 7.38
C PHE A 110 -15.32 1.24 7.72
N TYR A 111 -16.21 1.14 6.75
CA TYR A 111 -17.65 1.33 6.98
C TYR A 111 -18.21 0.35 8.02
N ILE A 112 -17.86 -0.94 7.92
CA ILE A 112 -18.29 -1.95 8.89
C ILE A 112 -17.76 -1.65 10.30
N GLN A 113 -16.56 -1.08 10.39
CA GLN A 113 -15.92 -0.80 11.67
C GLN A 113 -16.39 0.52 12.30
N ALA A 114 -16.90 1.44 11.48
CA ALA A 114 -17.37 2.75 11.92
C ALA A 114 -18.83 2.76 12.43
N ILE A 115 -19.40 1.60 12.79
CA ILE A 115 -20.77 1.53 13.30
C ILE A 115 -20.84 2.24 14.67
N PRO A 116 -21.69 3.26 14.83
CA PRO A 116 -21.83 3.98 16.10
C PRO A 116 -22.22 3.05 17.26
N GLY A 117 -21.59 3.25 18.41
CA GLY A 117 -21.87 2.48 19.62
C GLY A 117 -21.12 1.16 19.77
N ILE A 118 -20.34 0.73 18.76
CA ILE A 118 -19.47 -0.42 18.87
C ILE A 118 -18.02 0.08 19.01
N THR A 119 -17.41 -0.19 20.17
CA THR A 119 -15.99 0.07 20.38
C THR A 119 -15.17 -1.09 19.81
N HIS A 120 -14.39 -0.83 18.78
CA HIS A 120 -13.45 -1.80 18.25
C HIS A 120 -12.05 -1.59 18.83
N SER A 121 -11.31 -2.67 19.02
CA SER A 121 -9.88 -2.57 19.35
C SER A 121 -9.12 -1.96 18.18
N THR A 122 -8.06 -1.22 18.46
CA THR A 122 -7.17 -0.61 17.44
C THR A 122 -6.74 -1.61 16.35
N PRO A 123 -6.29 -2.84 16.67
CA PRO A 123 -5.91 -3.82 15.65
C PRO A 123 -7.04 -4.19 14.68
N VAL A 124 -8.28 -4.20 15.14
CA VAL A 124 -9.44 -4.50 14.28
C VAL A 124 -9.70 -3.36 13.29
N ILE A 125 -9.55 -2.11 13.72
CA ILE A 125 -9.70 -0.94 12.87
C ILE A 125 -8.56 -0.87 11.84
N GLU A 126 -7.36 -1.25 12.22
CA GLU A 126 -6.16 -1.19 11.39
C GLU A 126 -6.14 -2.17 10.21
N ILE A 127 -6.94 -3.24 10.23
CA ILE A 127 -7.03 -4.17 9.09
C ILE A 127 -7.39 -3.44 7.79
N GLY A 128 -8.24 -2.42 7.85
CA GLY A 128 -8.68 -1.67 6.66
C GLY A 128 -7.54 -0.91 5.95
N TRP A 129 -6.48 -0.57 6.66
CA TRP A 129 -5.33 0.20 6.15
C TRP A 129 -3.98 -0.51 6.31
N ALA A 130 -3.97 -1.72 6.84
CA ALA A 130 -2.74 -2.48 6.98
C ALA A 130 -2.09 -2.71 5.61
N PHE A 131 -0.79 -2.40 5.50
CA PHE A 131 -0.09 -2.33 4.20
C PHE A 131 0.10 -3.68 3.51
N CYS A 132 0.01 -4.77 4.25
CA CYS A 132 0.16 -6.14 3.74
C CYS A 132 -1.17 -6.89 3.73
N THR A 133 -2.27 -6.22 3.44
CA THR A 133 -3.60 -6.80 3.26
C THR A 133 -4.01 -6.76 1.79
N ILE A 134 -4.91 -7.66 1.40
CA ILE A 134 -5.31 -7.85 -0.01
C ILE A 134 -5.89 -6.59 -0.64
N ASN A 135 -6.63 -5.77 0.09
CA ASN A 135 -7.16 -4.52 -0.41
C ASN A 135 -6.05 -3.53 -0.78
N CYS A 136 -5.01 -3.39 0.07
CA CYS A 136 -3.86 -2.53 -0.23
C CYS A 136 -3.03 -3.08 -1.40
N VAL A 137 -2.87 -4.41 -1.50
CA VAL A 137 -2.18 -5.02 -2.64
C VAL A 137 -2.93 -4.78 -3.94
N LEU A 138 -4.25 -4.96 -3.96
CA LEU A 138 -5.08 -4.69 -5.15
C LEU A 138 -5.00 -3.21 -5.56
N LEU A 139 -5.10 -2.29 -4.62
CA LEU A 139 -4.99 -0.86 -4.87
C LEU A 139 -3.62 -0.51 -5.45
N THR A 140 -2.55 -1.00 -4.83
CA THR A 140 -1.16 -0.73 -5.25
C THR A 140 -0.84 -1.35 -6.59
N ALA A 141 -1.17 -2.63 -6.79
CA ALA A 141 -0.94 -3.33 -8.05
C ALA A 141 -1.75 -2.70 -9.20
N GLY A 142 -3.01 -2.33 -8.94
CA GLY A 142 -3.86 -1.63 -9.89
C GLY A 142 -3.27 -0.29 -10.31
N THR A 143 -2.88 0.53 -9.35
CA THR A 143 -2.22 1.81 -9.61
C THR A 143 -0.91 1.63 -10.39
N PHE A 144 -0.09 0.67 -10.01
CA PHE A 144 1.17 0.39 -10.71
C PHE A 144 0.94 -0.04 -12.16
N LEU A 145 -0.07 -0.91 -12.43
CA LEU A 145 -0.47 -1.29 -13.79
C LEU A 145 -0.91 -0.08 -14.62
N LEU A 146 -1.68 0.83 -14.05
CA LEU A 146 -2.11 2.06 -14.74
C LEU A 146 -0.91 2.94 -15.09
N PHE A 147 0.05 3.11 -14.19
CA PHE A 147 1.29 3.84 -14.49
C PHE A 147 2.11 3.19 -15.60
N THR A 148 2.14 1.86 -15.71
CA THR A 148 2.81 1.18 -16.83
C THR A 148 2.16 1.42 -18.20
N CYS A 149 0.93 1.96 -18.23
CA CYS A 149 0.27 2.35 -19.48
C CYS A 149 0.73 3.72 -20.00
N ILE A 150 1.45 4.51 -19.19
CA ILE A 150 1.97 5.82 -19.59
C ILE A 150 3.24 5.59 -20.42
N ASN A 151 3.11 5.78 -21.73
CA ASN A 151 4.22 5.61 -22.66
C ASN A 151 4.84 6.98 -22.98
N ARG A 152 5.63 7.52 -22.05
CA ARG A 152 6.40 8.76 -22.28
C ARG A 152 7.89 8.45 -22.15
N PRO A 153 8.72 8.87 -23.12
CA PRO A 153 10.17 8.63 -23.08
C PRO A 153 10.84 9.35 -21.90
N GLU A 154 10.32 10.51 -21.54
CA GLU A 154 10.84 11.31 -20.43
C GLU A 154 9.70 11.74 -19.49
N ALA A 155 9.97 11.73 -18.20
CA ALA A 155 9.04 12.26 -17.20
C ALA A 155 9.00 13.80 -17.30
N PRO A 156 7.84 14.43 -17.13
CA PRO A 156 7.76 15.88 -17.01
C PRO A 156 8.67 16.39 -15.89
N ARG A 157 9.29 17.57 -16.08
CA ARG A 157 10.21 18.17 -15.09
C ARG A 157 9.61 18.20 -13.69
N PHE A 158 8.35 18.61 -13.59
CA PHE A 158 7.63 18.63 -12.32
C PHE A 158 7.65 17.26 -11.59
N VAL A 159 7.37 16.16 -12.31
CA VAL A 159 7.39 14.81 -11.74
C VAL A 159 8.80 14.40 -11.31
N THR A 160 9.80 14.77 -12.09
CA THR A 160 11.21 14.49 -11.76
C THR A 160 11.64 15.26 -10.52
N ASP A 161 11.27 16.53 -10.40
CA ASP A 161 11.61 17.39 -9.26
C ASP A 161 10.87 16.93 -8.00
N MET A 162 9.57 16.60 -8.11
CA MET A 162 8.79 15.99 -7.02
C MET A 162 9.41 14.66 -6.55
N SER A 163 9.89 13.83 -7.48
CA SER A 163 10.55 12.57 -7.12
C SER A 163 11.85 12.79 -6.34
N LYS A 164 12.66 13.81 -6.71
CA LYS A 164 13.90 14.16 -5.99
C LYS A 164 13.59 14.70 -4.58
N LEU A 165 12.53 15.47 -4.45
CA LEU A 165 12.11 16.10 -3.19
C LEU A 165 11.29 15.16 -2.30
N SER A 166 10.82 14.03 -2.83
CA SER A 166 9.88 13.13 -2.14
C SER A 166 10.33 12.69 -0.75
N TYR A 167 11.62 12.49 -0.55
CA TYR A 167 12.18 12.16 0.76
C TYR A 167 12.06 13.33 1.75
N GLY A 168 12.39 14.54 1.32
CA GLY A 168 12.23 15.75 2.14
C GLY A 168 10.76 16.00 2.49
N MET A 169 9.88 15.87 1.52
CA MET A 169 8.43 15.94 1.71
C MET A 169 7.94 14.91 2.73
N TYR A 170 8.42 13.67 2.63
CA TYR A 170 8.11 12.62 3.60
C TYR A 170 8.56 12.98 5.03
N LEU A 171 9.71 13.62 5.21
CA LEU A 171 10.17 14.03 6.53
C LEU A 171 9.36 15.20 7.10
N MET A 172 8.98 16.14 6.26
CA MET A 172 8.30 17.38 6.67
C MET A 172 6.79 17.26 6.80
N HIS A 173 6.16 16.27 6.13
CA HIS A 173 4.69 16.21 6.08
C HIS A 173 4.01 16.12 7.45
N ILE A 174 4.60 15.41 8.43
CA ILE A 174 4.03 15.29 9.77
C ILE A 174 3.99 16.64 10.49
N PHE A 175 5.04 17.46 10.32
CA PHE A 175 5.08 18.80 10.87
C PHE A 175 3.97 19.68 10.29
N TRP A 176 3.88 19.75 8.96
CA TRP A 176 2.86 20.55 8.27
C TRP A 176 1.45 20.03 8.52
N LEU A 177 1.26 18.72 8.56
CA LEU A 177 -0.03 18.09 8.87
C LEU A 177 -0.51 18.49 10.28
N GLY A 178 0.37 18.45 11.28
CA GLY A 178 0.05 18.88 12.64
C GLY A 178 -0.31 20.36 12.72
N LEU A 179 0.47 21.22 12.04
CA LEU A 179 0.22 22.66 11.97
C LEU A 179 -1.15 22.96 11.34
N TRP A 180 -1.40 22.44 10.16
CA TRP A 180 -2.64 22.70 9.43
C TRP A 180 -3.86 22.05 10.08
N ALA A 181 -3.70 20.89 10.71
CA ALA A 181 -4.78 20.31 11.52
C ALA A 181 -5.19 21.22 12.66
N THR A 182 -4.22 21.86 13.34
CA THR A 182 -4.50 22.82 14.41
C THR A 182 -5.20 24.05 13.86
N VAL A 183 -4.72 24.61 12.75
CA VAL A 183 -5.31 25.83 12.15
C VAL A 183 -6.74 25.57 11.69
N PHE A 184 -6.99 24.52 10.92
CA PHE A 184 -8.32 24.30 10.33
C PHE A 184 -9.35 23.76 11.33
N LYS A 185 -8.94 22.93 12.30
CA LYS A 185 -9.87 22.39 13.29
C LYS A 185 -10.07 23.28 14.52
N ASN A 186 -8.97 23.81 15.07
CA ASN A 186 -9.04 24.51 16.36
C ASN A 186 -9.18 26.02 16.20
N THR A 187 -8.63 26.63 15.12
CA THR A 187 -8.69 28.10 14.93
C THR A 187 -9.82 28.49 14.00
N LEU A 188 -10.06 27.75 12.92
CA LEU A 188 -11.12 28.08 11.95
C LEU A 188 -12.39 27.23 12.15
N GLU A 189 -12.37 26.25 13.05
CA GLU A 189 -13.52 25.41 13.43
C GLU A 189 -14.25 24.78 12.21
N LEU A 190 -13.50 24.46 11.16
CA LEU A 190 -14.09 23.91 9.94
C LEU A 190 -14.71 22.52 10.19
N PRO A 191 -15.85 22.22 9.56
CA PRO A 191 -16.42 20.88 9.62
C PRO A 191 -15.46 19.86 9.05
N THR A 192 -15.42 18.64 9.62
CA THR A 192 -14.43 17.60 9.31
C THR A 192 -14.33 17.31 7.81
N VAL A 193 -15.47 17.32 7.10
CA VAL A 193 -15.54 17.06 5.65
C VAL A 193 -14.76 18.11 4.84
N ALA A 194 -14.76 19.37 5.27
CA ALA A 194 -14.02 20.45 4.62
C ALA A 194 -12.57 20.53 5.15
N ALA A 195 -12.35 20.29 6.44
CA ALA A 195 -11.03 20.36 7.06
C ALA A 195 -10.05 19.33 6.46
N ILE A 196 -10.48 18.08 6.25
CA ILE A 196 -9.61 17.02 5.73
C ILE A 196 -8.98 17.37 4.38
N PRO A 197 -9.73 17.72 3.31
CA PRO A 197 -9.13 18.09 2.04
C PRO A 197 -8.27 19.35 2.13
N CYS A 198 -8.68 20.35 2.93
CA CYS A 198 -7.87 21.55 3.13
C CYS A 198 -6.52 21.23 3.78
N ILE A 199 -6.51 20.40 4.84
CA ILE A 199 -5.28 19.97 5.51
C ILE A 199 -4.38 19.19 4.53
N ALA A 200 -4.95 18.27 3.75
CA ALA A 200 -4.20 17.47 2.81
C ALA A 200 -3.53 18.33 1.72
N VAL A 201 -4.29 19.25 1.10
CA VAL A 201 -3.78 20.13 0.04
C VAL A 201 -2.72 21.08 0.58
N THR A 202 -2.98 21.78 1.70
CA THR A 202 -2.02 22.72 2.28
C THR A 202 -0.75 22.02 2.76
N THR A 203 -0.85 20.84 3.37
CA THR A 203 0.30 20.01 3.74
C THR A 203 1.15 19.68 2.51
N PHE A 204 0.52 19.22 1.43
CA PHE A 204 1.21 18.87 0.21
C PHE A 204 1.91 20.07 -0.45
N VAL A 205 1.27 21.24 -0.46
CA VAL A 205 1.85 22.46 -1.05
C VAL A 205 3.00 23.02 -0.22
N CYS A 206 2.97 22.85 1.11
CA CYS A 206 4.03 23.35 2.00
C CYS A 206 5.23 22.39 2.14
N CYS A 207 5.07 21.11 1.73
CA CYS A 207 6.19 20.14 1.69
C CYS A 207 7.05 20.29 0.45
#